data_1640ec70b8f7c81ede60ecbc0cad13d3
#
_entry.id   1640ec70b8f7c81ede60ecbc0cad13d3
#
_cell.length_a   1.000
_cell.length_b   1.000
_cell.length_c   1.000
_cell.angle_alpha   90.00
_cell.angle_beta   90.00
_cell.angle_gamma   90.00
#
_symmetry.space_group_name_H-M   'P 1'
#
loop_
_entity.id
_entity.type
_entity.pdbx_description
1 polymer ?
#
loop_
_entity_poly.entity_id
_entity_poly.type
_entity_poly.pdbx_seq_one_letter_code
_entity_poly.pdbx_strand_id
1 'polypeptide(L)'
;MADKGKTAGIGLHEKSIRSVVMRVEYINPFVESAFNVLKEVLDCEVIRGDLYLKSTTMSIMGVAALVGLAGDVEGRVLFDMTKETALEIVSAMNGEKFTQLDEMAKATIQELANMITAQAVTKLHDLGFKFDLTPPALFSGENMEISNHEVEALIVPMDLGINGKLEINVAIREKA
;
A
#
# COMPACT_ATOMS: atom_id res chain seq x y z
N MET A 1 55.22 -15.14 -1.18
CA MET A 1 53.91 -15.53 -0.63
C MET A 1 53.05 -14.29 -0.60
N ALA A 2 52.15 -14.15 -1.53
CA ALA A 2 51.28 -12.99 -1.66
C ALA A 2 49.94 -13.30 -0.99
N ASP A 3 49.61 -12.45 -0.06
CA ASP A 3 48.34 -12.45 0.69
C ASP A 3 47.18 -12.02 -0.22
N LYS A 4 46.20 -12.90 -0.39
CA LYS A 4 44.92 -12.60 -1.04
C LYS A 4 43.89 -12.27 0.02
N GLY A 5 43.86 -11.03 0.45
CA GLY A 5 42.88 -10.49 1.40
C GLY A 5 41.73 -9.76 0.74
N LYS A 6 40.59 -10.37 0.72
CA LYS A 6 39.19 -9.87 0.89
C LYS A 6 38.77 -8.55 0.20
N THR A 7 38.02 -8.72 -0.88
CA THR A 7 37.07 -7.69 -1.40
C THR A 7 35.65 -8.27 -1.56
N ALA A 8 35.10 -8.91 -0.56
CA ALA A 8 33.74 -9.48 -0.61
C ALA A 8 32.67 -8.67 0.18
N GLY A 9 33.05 -7.56 0.82
CA GLY A 9 32.16 -6.83 1.73
C GLY A 9 31.41 -5.64 1.14
N ILE A 10 31.84 -5.09 0.01
CA ILE A 10 31.30 -3.83 -0.50
C ILE A 10 30.04 -4.03 -1.39
N GLY A 11 29.99 -5.15 -2.11
CA GLY A 11 28.89 -5.40 -3.06
C GLY A 11 27.50 -5.70 -2.44
N LEU A 12 27.47 -6.22 -1.22
CA LEU A 12 26.22 -6.54 -0.52
C LEU A 12 25.55 -5.29 0.08
N HIS A 13 26.36 -4.33 0.53
CA HIS A 13 25.85 -3.09 1.12
C HIS A 13 25.32 -2.13 0.05
N GLU A 14 25.98 -2.02 -1.10
CA GLU A 14 25.51 -1.21 -2.23
C GLU A 14 24.22 -1.77 -2.87
N LYS A 15 24.09 -3.10 -2.99
CA LYS A 15 22.86 -3.72 -3.47
C LYS A 15 21.69 -3.50 -2.51
N SER A 16 21.94 -3.53 -1.20
CA SER A 16 20.91 -3.26 -0.20
C SER A 16 20.46 -1.80 -0.23
N ILE A 17 21.38 -0.86 -0.37
CA ILE A 17 21.08 0.57 -0.47
C ILE A 17 20.32 0.89 -1.76
N ARG A 18 20.72 0.33 -2.90
CA ARG A 18 20.02 0.51 -4.18
C ARG A 18 18.59 -0.04 -4.13
N SER A 19 18.39 -1.23 -3.55
CA SER A 19 17.04 -1.82 -3.44
C SER A 19 16.10 -1.01 -2.54
N VAL A 20 16.63 -0.40 -1.48
CA VAL A 20 15.85 0.47 -0.58
C VAL A 20 15.50 1.80 -1.26
N VAL A 21 16.45 2.43 -1.96
CA VAL A 21 16.20 3.70 -2.67
C VAL A 21 15.17 3.52 -3.80
N MET A 22 15.26 2.43 -4.54
CA MET A 22 14.31 2.14 -5.61
C MET A 22 12.90 1.87 -5.08
N ARG A 23 12.77 1.21 -3.93
CA ARG A 23 11.47 0.99 -3.28
C ARG A 23 10.78 2.30 -2.87
N VAL A 24 11.50 3.29 -2.39
CA VAL A 24 10.94 4.60 -2.01
C VAL A 24 10.34 5.34 -3.21
N GLU A 25 10.99 5.32 -4.37
CA GLU A 25 10.47 5.93 -5.59
C GLU A 25 9.14 5.33 -6.04
N TYR A 26 8.95 4.02 -5.88
CA TYR A 26 7.70 3.35 -6.22
C TYR A 26 6.62 3.56 -5.16
N ILE A 27 6.99 3.75 -3.92
CA ILE A 27 6.08 3.82 -2.79
C ILE A 27 5.51 5.22 -2.61
N ASN A 28 6.33 6.26 -2.72
CA ASN A 28 5.91 7.65 -2.50
C ASN A 28 4.67 8.05 -3.29
N PRO A 29 4.51 7.72 -4.58
CA PRO A 29 3.30 8.05 -5.32
C PRO A 29 2.03 7.47 -4.71
N PHE A 30 2.07 6.26 -4.18
CA PHE A 30 0.93 5.65 -3.49
C PHE A 30 0.62 6.34 -2.16
N VAL A 31 1.64 6.67 -1.38
CA VAL A 31 1.50 7.37 -0.10
C VAL A 31 0.92 8.77 -0.29
N GLU A 32 1.46 9.54 -1.22
CA GLU A 32 0.97 10.89 -1.53
C GLU A 32 -0.46 10.86 -2.08
N SER A 33 -0.76 9.92 -2.97
CA SER A 33 -2.10 9.78 -3.55
C SER A 33 -3.11 9.37 -2.49
N ALA A 34 -2.77 8.45 -1.61
CA ALA A 34 -3.63 8.06 -0.50
C ALA A 34 -3.87 9.23 0.45
N PHE A 35 -2.83 9.97 0.80
CA PHE A 35 -2.94 11.16 1.63
C PHE A 35 -3.93 12.17 1.04
N ASN A 36 -3.78 12.50 -0.24
CA ASN A 36 -4.62 13.48 -0.92
C ASN A 36 -6.07 13.02 -1.02
N VAL A 37 -6.30 11.77 -1.43
CA VAL A 37 -7.65 11.20 -1.59
C VAL A 37 -8.36 11.10 -0.24
N LEU A 38 -7.70 10.57 0.78
CA LEU A 38 -8.30 10.42 2.11
C LEU A 38 -8.62 11.76 2.75
N LYS A 39 -7.73 12.75 2.62
CA LYS A 39 -7.97 14.11 3.10
C LYS A 39 -9.19 14.75 2.42
N GLU A 40 -9.32 14.59 1.12
CA GLU A 40 -10.45 15.12 0.35
C GLU A 40 -11.76 14.42 0.72
N VAL A 41 -11.76 13.08 0.73
CA VAL A 41 -12.96 12.26 0.97
C VAL A 41 -13.49 12.42 2.39
N LEU A 42 -12.61 12.43 3.39
CA LEU A 42 -12.97 12.49 4.81
C LEU A 42 -13.08 13.92 5.35
N ASP A 43 -12.61 14.91 4.58
CA ASP A 43 -12.51 16.30 5.04
C ASP A 43 -11.85 16.39 6.43
N CYS A 44 -10.74 15.68 6.60
CA CYS A 44 -10.01 15.62 7.86
C CYS A 44 -8.51 15.75 7.63
N GLU A 45 -7.78 16.01 8.71
CA GLU A 45 -6.33 15.91 8.71
C GLU A 45 -5.91 14.44 8.69
N VAL A 46 -4.99 14.10 7.80
CA VAL A 46 -4.38 12.77 7.71
C VAL A 46 -2.94 12.86 8.19
N ILE A 47 -2.58 12.06 9.19
CA ILE A 47 -1.24 12.04 9.76
C ILE A 47 -0.57 10.71 9.43
N ARG A 48 0.57 10.78 8.74
CA ARG A 48 1.39 9.61 8.46
C ARG A 48 2.19 9.22 9.70
N GLY A 49 2.08 7.96 10.10
CA GLY A 49 2.93 7.37 11.13
C GLY A 49 4.30 6.93 10.61
N ASP A 50 5.09 6.35 11.49
CA ASP A 50 6.40 5.82 11.14
C ASP A 50 6.28 4.62 10.21
N LEU A 51 7.13 4.61 9.18
CA LEU A 51 7.22 3.52 8.22
C LEU A 51 7.91 2.31 8.86
N TYR A 52 7.45 1.11 8.56
CA TYR A 52 8.11 -0.11 8.99
C TYR A 52 8.02 -1.23 7.93
N LEU A 53 8.96 -2.15 7.99
CA LEU A 53 9.05 -3.29 7.08
C LEU A 53 8.45 -4.54 7.72
N LYS A 54 7.71 -5.30 6.92
CA LYS A 54 7.28 -6.67 7.26
C LYS A 54 7.75 -7.64 6.18
N SER A 55 8.43 -8.68 6.60
CA SER A 55 9.07 -9.64 5.70
C SER A 55 8.29 -10.94 5.49
N THR A 56 7.28 -11.20 6.30
CA THR A 56 6.59 -12.49 6.31
C THR A 56 5.07 -12.33 6.34
N THR A 57 4.43 -13.19 7.09
CA THR A 57 2.97 -13.18 7.29
C THR A 57 2.54 -11.99 8.14
N MET A 58 1.49 -11.33 7.74
CA MET A 58 0.87 -10.25 8.52
C MET A 58 -0.63 -10.46 8.63
N SER A 59 -1.17 -10.12 9.79
CA SER A 59 -2.61 -10.11 10.02
C SER A 59 -3.25 -8.91 9.34
N ILE A 60 -4.44 -9.10 8.79
CA ILE A 60 -5.30 -8.06 8.22
C ILE A 60 -6.27 -7.58 9.30
N MET A 61 -6.51 -6.26 9.35
CA MET A 61 -7.33 -5.64 10.40
C MET A 61 -8.83 -5.93 10.29
N GLY A 62 -9.30 -6.44 9.16
CA GLY A 62 -10.70 -6.82 8.97
C GLY A 62 -11.26 -6.53 7.58
N VAL A 63 -10.84 -5.45 6.94
CA VAL A 63 -11.20 -5.09 5.56
C VAL A 63 -9.95 -4.69 4.82
N ALA A 64 -9.70 -5.32 3.69
CA ALA A 64 -8.54 -5.02 2.86
C ALA A 64 -8.90 -4.97 1.38
N ALA A 65 -8.41 -3.95 0.68
CA ALA A 65 -8.47 -3.85 -0.77
C ALA A 65 -7.08 -4.07 -1.36
N LEU A 66 -6.95 -4.99 -2.29
CA LEU A 66 -5.70 -5.38 -2.92
C LEU A 66 -5.70 -5.02 -4.39
N VAL A 67 -4.64 -4.36 -4.84
CA VAL A 67 -4.37 -4.07 -6.25
C VAL A 67 -3.03 -4.68 -6.63
N GLY A 68 -3.03 -5.50 -7.67
CA GLY A 68 -1.82 -6.07 -8.27
C GLY A 68 -1.20 -5.14 -9.30
N LEU A 69 0.13 -5.18 -9.40
CA LEU A 69 0.91 -4.48 -10.40
C LEU A 69 1.70 -5.49 -11.24
N ALA A 70 1.71 -5.28 -12.56
CA ALA A 70 2.48 -6.11 -13.50
C ALA A 70 3.06 -5.25 -14.63
N GLY A 71 4.34 -5.39 -14.92
CA GLY A 71 5.04 -4.62 -15.95
C GLY A 71 6.52 -4.44 -15.59
N ASP A 72 7.03 -3.22 -15.70
CA ASP A 72 8.40 -2.87 -15.30
C ASP A 72 8.64 -3.13 -13.81
N VAL A 73 7.59 -2.94 -13.03
CA VAL A 73 7.51 -3.34 -11.63
C VAL A 73 6.43 -4.39 -11.45
N GLU A 74 6.60 -5.28 -10.51
CA GLU A 74 5.61 -6.28 -10.15
C GLU A 74 5.39 -6.30 -8.64
N GLY A 75 4.20 -6.70 -8.23
CA GLY A 75 3.84 -6.78 -6.82
C GLY A 75 2.42 -6.37 -6.54
N ARG A 76 2.21 -5.76 -5.37
CA ARG A 76 0.88 -5.38 -4.92
C ARG A 76 0.89 -4.17 -3.99
N VAL A 77 -0.25 -3.51 -3.93
CA VAL A 77 -0.59 -2.54 -2.90
C VAL A 77 -1.84 -3.05 -2.17
N LEU A 78 -1.80 -3.04 -0.88
CA LEU A 78 -2.90 -3.43 -0.01
C LEU A 78 -3.29 -2.24 0.86
N PHE A 79 -4.57 -1.92 0.88
CA PHE A 79 -5.16 -0.93 1.79
C PHE A 79 -5.87 -1.71 2.90
N ASP A 80 -5.34 -1.65 4.10
CA ASP A 80 -5.78 -2.44 5.25
C ASP A 80 -6.39 -1.54 6.32
N MET A 81 -7.56 -1.91 6.83
CA MET A 81 -8.30 -1.13 7.81
C MET A 81 -9.23 -2.01 8.63
N THR A 82 -9.65 -1.49 9.78
CA THR A 82 -10.71 -2.12 10.55
C THR A 82 -12.06 -1.95 9.83
N LYS A 83 -13.01 -2.81 10.17
CA LYS A 83 -14.39 -2.69 9.66
C LYS A 83 -15.00 -1.33 10.03
N GLU A 84 -14.75 -0.84 11.22
CA GLU A 84 -15.23 0.45 11.72
C GLU A 84 -14.68 1.60 10.86
N THR A 85 -13.39 1.60 10.59
CA THR A 85 -12.77 2.60 9.70
C THR A 85 -13.33 2.52 8.28
N ALA A 86 -13.51 1.32 7.74
CA ALA A 86 -14.13 1.14 6.43
C ALA A 86 -15.54 1.74 6.37
N LEU A 87 -16.36 1.53 7.39
CA LEU A 87 -17.72 2.08 7.45
C LEU A 87 -17.72 3.63 7.58
N GLU A 88 -16.77 4.20 8.31
CA GLU A 88 -16.62 5.67 8.37
C GLU A 88 -16.24 6.26 6.99
N ILE A 89 -15.30 5.64 6.30
CA ILE A 89 -14.91 6.06 4.94
C ILE A 89 -16.08 5.93 3.96
N VAL A 90 -16.77 4.80 3.98
CA VAL A 90 -17.94 4.55 3.12
C VAL A 90 -19.03 5.56 3.39
N SER A 91 -19.30 5.85 4.66
CA SER A 91 -20.32 6.84 5.05
C SER A 91 -19.97 8.24 4.55
N ALA A 92 -18.71 8.64 4.67
CA ALA A 92 -18.22 9.93 4.15
C ALA A 92 -18.35 10.01 2.62
N MET A 93 -17.95 8.96 1.90
CA MET A 93 -17.98 8.94 0.43
C MET A 93 -19.41 8.95 -0.14
N ASN A 94 -20.37 8.34 0.54
CA ASN A 94 -21.75 8.25 0.07
C ASN A 94 -22.69 9.31 0.67
N GLY A 95 -22.21 10.11 1.64
CA GLY A 95 -23.02 11.14 2.27
C GLY A 95 -24.16 10.61 3.14
N GLU A 96 -24.11 9.36 3.57
CA GLU A 96 -25.09 8.72 4.44
C GLU A 96 -24.42 7.69 5.35
N LYS A 97 -25.03 7.40 6.49
CA LYS A 97 -24.45 6.48 7.48
C LYS A 97 -24.61 5.02 7.05
N PHE A 98 -23.49 4.31 6.95
CA PHE A 98 -23.42 2.86 6.77
C PHE A 98 -23.08 2.17 8.09
N THR A 99 -23.85 1.13 8.43
CA THR A 99 -23.65 0.34 9.64
C THR A 99 -23.23 -1.10 9.35
N GLN A 100 -23.26 -1.50 8.08
CA GLN A 100 -22.92 -2.84 7.61
C GLN A 100 -22.05 -2.75 6.36
N LEU A 101 -21.16 -3.71 6.21
CA LEU A 101 -20.33 -3.86 5.02
C LEU A 101 -21.11 -4.62 3.92
N ASP A 102 -22.16 -3.99 3.43
CA ASP A 102 -23.00 -4.51 2.33
C ASP A 102 -22.29 -4.37 0.97
N GLU A 103 -22.95 -4.76 -0.11
CA GLU A 103 -22.35 -4.70 -1.48
C GLU A 103 -22.01 -3.28 -1.90
N MET A 104 -22.82 -2.29 -1.52
CA MET A 104 -22.53 -0.88 -1.79
C MET A 104 -21.30 -0.41 -1.02
N ALA A 105 -21.19 -0.77 0.26
CA ALA A 105 -20.02 -0.45 1.08
C ALA A 105 -18.74 -1.08 0.52
N LYS A 106 -18.80 -2.33 0.12
CA LYS A 106 -17.66 -3.03 -0.52
C LYS A 106 -17.24 -2.36 -1.83
N ALA A 107 -18.20 -2.03 -2.68
CA ALA A 107 -17.94 -1.32 -3.94
C ALA A 107 -17.30 0.06 -3.69
N THR A 108 -17.71 0.76 -2.64
CA THR A 108 -17.15 2.06 -2.27
C THR A 108 -15.68 1.95 -1.81
N ILE A 109 -15.33 0.93 -1.04
CA ILE A 109 -13.92 0.68 -0.67
C ILE A 109 -13.06 0.31 -1.89
N GLN A 110 -13.62 -0.48 -2.81
CA GLN A 110 -12.92 -0.76 -4.08
C GLN A 110 -12.71 0.51 -4.91
N GLU A 111 -13.70 1.42 -4.94
CA GLU A 111 -13.57 2.72 -5.60
C GLU A 111 -12.51 3.60 -4.95
N LEU A 112 -12.43 3.62 -3.61
CA LEU A 112 -11.37 4.31 -2.89
C LEU A 112 -9.98 3.81 -3.34
N ALA A 113 -9.79 2.50 -3.40
CA ALA A 113 -8.55 1.89 -3.87
C ALA A 113 -8.25 2.28 -5.33
N ASN A 114 -9.25 2.29 -6.20
CA ASN A 114 -9.12 2.76 -7.59
C ASN A 114 -8.68 4.21 -7.67
N MET A 115 -9.30 5.10 -6.90
CA MET A 115 -8.95 6.54 -6.89
C MET A 115 -7.50 6.75 -6.49
N ILE A 116 -7.05 6.08 -5.43
CA ILE A 116 -5.67 6.19 -4.94
C ILE A 116 -4.68 5.63 -5.97
N THR A 117 -4.93 4.44 -6.46
CA THR A 117 -4.02 3.77 -7.40
C THR A 117 -3.95 4.48 -8.75
N ALA A 118 -5.05 5.01 -9.26
CA ALA A 118 -5.07 5.78 -10.50
C ALA A 118 -4.20 7.04 -10.42
N GLN A 119 -4.26 7.77 -9.31
CA GLN A 119 -3.38 8.92 -9.10
C GLN A 119 -1.90 8.51 -8.97
N ALA A 120 -1.63 7.44 -8.24
CA ALA A 120 -0.27 6.93 -8.07
C ALA A 120 0.34 6.47 -9.40
N VAL A 121 -0.44 5.77 -10.23
CA VAL A 121 -0.03 5.30 -11.55
C VAL A 121 0.32 6.45 -12.47
N THR A 122 -0.48 7.50 -12.48
CA THR A 122 -0.20 8.70 -13.28
C THR A 122 1.17 9.28 -12.92
N LYS A 123 1.46 9.42 -11.62
CA LYS A 123 2.75 9.90 -11.13
C LYS A 123 3.91 8.97 -11.54
N LEU A 124 3.71 7.65 -11.45
CA LEU A 124 4.73 6.67 -11.84
C LEU A 124 4.98 6.65 -13.35
N HIS A 125 3.94 6.80 -14.17
CA HIS A 125 4.10 6.94 -15.62
C HIS A 125 4.89 8.21 -15.99
N ASP A 126 4.66 9.31 -15.29
CA ASP A 126 5.42 10.56 -15.47
C ASP A 126 6.90 10.38 -15.13
N LEU A 127 7.23 9.46 -14.23
CA LEU A 127 8.60 9.05 -13.90
C LEU A 127 9.21 8.04 -14.90
N GLY A 128 8.42 7.59 -15.89
CA GLY A 128 8.86 6.70 -16.95
C GLY A 128 8.61 5.21 -16.74
N PHE A 129 7.92 4.83 -15.65
CA PHE A 129 7.57 3.42 -15.39
C PHE A 129 6.32 3.01 -16.14
N LYS A 130 6.35 1.82 -16.74
CA LYS A 130 5.22 1.22 -17.46
C LYS A 130 4.77 -0.04 -16.75
N PHE A 131 3.51 -0.08 -16.37
CA PHE A 131 2.91 -1.26 -15.75
C PHE A 131 1.39 -1.18 -15.83
N ASP A 132 0.76 -2.34 -15.66
CA ASP A 132 -0.69 -2.52 -15.60
C ASP A 132 -1.14 -2.78 -14.17
N LEU A 133 -2.36 -2.38 -13.87
CA LEU A 133 -3.03 -2.64 -12.60
C LEU A 133 -4.11 -3.68 -12.77
N THR A 134 -4.26 -4.54 -11.77
CA THR A 134 -5.47 -5.35 -11.63
C THR A 134 -6.61 -4.50 -11.06
N PRO A 135 -7.87 -4.83 -11.34
CA PRO A 135 -8.99 -4.28 -10.57
C PRO A 135 -8.81 -4.59 -9.08
N PRO A 136 -9.24 -3.69 -8.17
CA PRO A 136 -9.17 -3.95 -6.75
C PRO A 136 -9.98 -5.18 -6.34
N ALA A 137 -9.37 -6.09 -5.61
CA ALA A 137 -10.05 -7.19 -4.94
C ALA A 137 -10.27 -6.85 -3.47
N LEU A 138 -11.48 -7.05 -2.97
CA LEU A 138 -11.83 -6.79 -1.58
C LEU A 138 -11.84 -8.08 -0.78
N PHE A 139 -11.21 -8.03 0.39
CA PHE A 139 -11.21 -9.09 1.40
C PHE A 139 -11.81 -8.55 2.68
N SER A 140 -12.72 -9.30 3.29
CA SER A 140 -13.30 -8.96 4.57
C SER A 140 -13.50 -10.22 5.42
N GLY A 141 -13.22 -10.12 6.70
CA GLY A 141 -13.36 -11.24 7.65
C GLY A 141 -12.49 -11.04 8.88
N GLU A 142 -12.58 -12.01 9.78
CA GLU A 142 -11.79 -12.08 11.01
C GLU A 142 -10.62 -13.05 10.82
N ASN A 143 -9.51 -12.78 11.52
CA ASN A 143 -8.31 -13.65 11.55
C ASN A 143 -7.72 -13.97 10.17
N MET A 144 -7.83 -13.04 9.23
CA MET A 144 -7.18 -13.18 7.93
C MET A 144 -5.71 -12.82 8.03
N GLU A 145 -4.91 -13.53 7.24
CA GLU A 145 -3.49 -13.30 7.11
C GLU A 145 -3.10 -13.20 5.63
N ILE A 146 -2.09 -12.38 5.36
CA ILE A 146 -1.45 -12.33 4.05
C ILE A 146 0.04 -12.66 4.22
N SER A 147 0.55 -13.53 3.37
CA SER A 147 1.95 -13.94 3.37
C SER A 147 2.69 -13.40 2.15
N ASN A 148 3.87 -12.85 2.38
CA ASN A 148 4.81 -12.46 1.33
C ASN A 148 6.04 -13.33 1.42
N HIS A 149 6.24 -14.23 0.48
CA HIS A 149 7.36 -15.15 0.52
C HIS A 149 8.66 -14.57 -0.07
N GLU A 150 8.57 -13.65 -1.00
CA GLU A 150 9.72 -13.18 -1.78
C GLU A 150 10.00 -11.66 -1.70
N VAL A 151 9.06 -10.87 -1.24
CA VAL A 151 9.17 -9.41 -1.22
C VAL A 151 8.79 -8.87 0.13
N GLU A 152 9.68 -8.10 0.75
CA GLU A 152 9.33 -7.34 1.95
C GLU A 152 8.27 -6.28 1.62
N ALA A 153 7.31 -6.14 2.51
CA ALA A 153 6.31 -5.09 2.41
C ALA A 153 6.70 -3.89 3.27
N LEU A 154 6.61 -2.70 2.70
CA LEU A 154 6.66 -1.46 3.45
C LEU A 154 5.26 -1.10 3.91
N ILE A 155 5.11 -0.89 5.20
CA ILE A 155 3.84 -0.48 5.81
C ILE A 155 3.89 1.01 6.12
N VAL A 156 2.86 1.70 5.66
CA VAL A 156 2.68 3.14 5.87
C VAL A 156 1.38 3.34 6.67
N PRO A 157 1.48 3.54 7.99
CA PRO A 157 0.31 3.85 8.80
C PRO A 157 -0.20 5.26 8.51
N MET A 158 -1.52 5.41 8.42
CA MET A 158 -2.20 6.70 8.30
C MET A 158 -3.25 6.84 9.39
N ASP A 159 -3.12 7.87 10.21
CA ASP A 159 -4.09 8.24 11.23
C ASP A 159 -5.13 9.18 10.62
N LEU A 160 -6.38 8.78 10.65
CA LEU A 160 -7.53 9.50 10.11
C LEU A 160 -8.35 10.21 11.20
N GLY A 161 -7.77 10.41 12.36
CA GLY A 161 -8.42 11.02 13.52
C GLY A 161 -9.56 10.14 14.05
N ILE A 162 -10.73 10.74 14.23
CA ILE A 162 -11.93 10.01 14.71
C ILE A 162 -12.40 8.90 13.77
N ASN A 163 -12.00 8.95 12.49
CA ASN A 163 -12.36 7.94 11.50
C ASN A 163 -11.52 6.65 11.61
N GLY A 164 -10.50 6.64 12.48
CA GLY A 164 -9.66 5.48 12.73
C GLY A 164 -8.34 5.50 11.98
N LYS A 165 -7.82 4.33 11.66
CA LYS A 165 -6.52 4.14 11.01
C LYS A 165 -6.62 3.26 9.77
N LEU A 166 -5.81 3.59 8.78
CA LEU A 166 -5.61 2.80 7.57
C LEU A 166 -4.11 2.54 7.42
N GLU A 167 -3.73 1.35 7.03
CA GLU A 167 -2.36 1.02 6.66
C GLU A 167 -2.27 0.76 5.16
N ILE A 168 -1.30 1.39 4.51
CA ILE A 168 -0.94 1.05 3.15
C ILE A 168 0.23 0.08 3.21
N ASN A 169 0.08 -1.06 2.58
CA ASN A 169 1.08 -2.12 2.52
C ASN A 169 1.55 -2.25 1.08
N VAL A 170 2.78 -1.87 0.82
CA VAL A 170 3.36 -1.84 -0.53
C VAL A 170 4.46 -2.89 -0.62
N ALA A 171 4.23 -3.91 -1.45
CA ALA A 171 5.19 -4.95 -1.77
C ALA A 171 5.45 -4.92 -3.28
N ILE A 172 6.45 -4.17 -3.70
CA ILE A 172 6.79 -3.92 -5.11
C ILE A 172 8.28 -4.20 -5.33
N ARG A 173 8.59 -4.85 -6.43
CA ARG A 173 9.97 -5.04 -6.91
C ARG A 173 10.07 -4.75 -8.39
N GLU A 174 11.27 -4.40 -8.85
CA GLU A 174 11.55 -4.39 -10.28
C GLU A 174 11.53 -5.82 -10.84
N LYS A 175 10.98 -5.93 -12.02
CA LYS A 175 11.04 -7.19 -12.76
C LYS A 175 12.44 -7.37 -13.33
N ALA A 176 13.05 -8.51 -12.99
CA ALA A 176 14.37 -8.86 -13.51
C ALA A 176 14.37 -9.11 -15.02
#